data_be0b617817d04e5949fc6783a57fb889
#
_entry.id   be0b617817d04e5949fc6783a57fb889
#
_cell.length_a   1.000
_cell.length_b   1.000
_cell.length_c   1.000
_cell.angle_alpha   90.00
_cell.angle_beta   90.00
_cell.angle_gamma   90.00
#
_symmetry.space_group_name_H-M   'P 1'
#
loop_
_entity.id
_entity.type
_entity.pdbx_description
1 polymer ?
#
loop_
_entity_poly.entity_id
_entity_poly.type
_entity_poly.pdbx_seq_one_letter_code
_entity_poly.pdbx_strand_id
1 'polypeptide(L)'
;SSDLRSEGMLTPVFILSGRQADNDKVFALGIGADDYITKPFSPSVLCAKVKACLRRMSLSAPSSSGVLSAGPFCYFSDEMRLLKKGIEVPLSSKESFLMKYFLTNQNKVLTKEQIYRSIWGDNVVDDNTIMVHIRRLRTKIEDDPNKPLYLRTIRGVGYQFVAE
;
A
#
# COMPACT_ATOMS: atom_id res chain seq x y z
N SER A 1 8.79 13.94 -3.93
CA SER A 1 8.43 12.54 -3.62
C SER A 1 7.74 11.84 -4.80
N SER A 2 6.93 12.56 -5.59
CA SER A 2 6.32 12.01 -6.81
C SER A 2 7.38 11.60 -7.84
N ASP A 3 8.44 12.38 -7.99
CA ASP A 3 9.53 12.10 -8.94
C ASP A 3 10.31 10.82 -8.54
N LEU A 4 10.58 10.64 -7.26
CA LEU A 4 11.23 9.43 -6.74
C LEU A 4 10.41 8.15 -6.99
N ARG A 5 9.09 8.27 -7.01
CA ARG A 5 8.19 7.14 -7.30
C ARG A 5 8.07 6.84 -8.79
N SER A 6 8.19 7.85 -9.64
CA SER A 6 8.21 7.66 -11.10
C SER A 6 9.45 6.90 -11.58
N GLU A 7 10.53 6.93 -10.80
CA GLU A 7 11.77 6.19 -11.06
C GLU A 7 11.74 4.74 -10.52
N GLY A 8 10.60 4.27 -10.03
CA GLY A 8 10.44 2.90 -9.54
C GLY A 8 11.07 2.62 -8.16
N MET A 9 11.43 3.66 -7.42
CA MET A 9 11.99 3.49 -6.08
C MET A 9 10.97 2.93 -5.09
N LEU A 10 11.24 1.76 -4.55
CA LEU A 10 10.44 1.10 -3.49
C LEU A 10 10.84 1.55 -2.08
N THR A 11 11.88 2.36 -1.95
CA THR A 11 12.33 2.89 -0.66
C THR A 11 11.21 3.63 0.07
N PRO A 12 10.97 3.34 1.35
CA PRO A 12 9.98 4.07 2.14
C PRO A 12 10.27 5.56 2.22
N VAL A 13 9.25 6.37 2.02
CA VAL A 13 9.33 7.83 2.06
C VAL A 13 8.46 8.36 3.19
N PHE A 14 9.08 9.06 4.12
CA PHE A 14 8.42 9.73 5.23
C PHE A 14 8.43 11.24 5.01
N ILE A 15 7.32 11.89 5.23
CA ILE A 15 7.22 13.36 5.18
C ILE A 15 7.18 13.91 6.60
N LEU A 16 8.12 14.81 6.89
CA LEU A 16 8.19 15.56 8.13
C LEU A 16 7.69 16.98 7.88
N SER A 17 6.64 17.40 8.57
CA SER A 17 6.07 18.73 8.37
C SER A 17 5.61 19.37 9.67
N GLY A 18 5.73 20.70 9.75
CA GLY A 18 5.17 21.52 10.82
C GLY A 18 3.67 21.81 10.63
N ARG A 19 3.09 21.47 9.49
CA ARG A 19 1.67 21.69 9.22
C ARG A 19 0.85 20.53 9.77
N GLN A 20 -0.22 20.87 10.49
CA GLN A 20 -1.10 19.89 11.16
C GLN A 20 -2.44 19.69 10.45
N ALA A 21 -2.67 20.38 9.33
CA ALA A 21 -3.93 20.25 8.61
C ALA A 21 -4.11 18.82 8.03
N ASP A 22 -5.26 18.22 8.28
CA ASP A 22 -5.56 16.86 7.82
C ASP A 22 -5.53 16.75 6.29
N ASN A 23 -5.90 17.81 5.58
CA ASN A 23 -5.82 17.88 4.13
C ASN A 23 -4.36 17.75 3.62
N ASP A 24 -3.39 18.32 4.33
CA ASP A 24 -1.97 18.21 3.97
C ASP A 24 -1.46 16.78 4.18
N LYS A 25 -1.94 16.08 5.19
CA LYS A 25 -1.61 14.66 5.42
C LYS A 25 -2.14 13.77 4.30
N VAL A 26 -3.40 13.97 3.92
CA VAL A 26 -4.04 13.23 2.80
C VAL A 26 -3.31 13.52 1.50
N PHE A 27 -2.97 14.78 1.24
CA PHE A 27 -2.21 15.16 0.05
C PHE A 27 -0.81 14.51 0.02
N ALA A 28 -0.08 14.54 1.14
CA ALA A 28 1.25 13.96 1.25
C ALA A 28 1.24 12.45 0.99
N LEU A 29 0.29 11.73 1.57
CA LEU A 29 0.08 10.30 1.31
C LEU A 29 -0.40 10.07 -0.13
N GLY A 30 -1.20 10.98 -0.65
CA GLY A 30 -1.68 10.98 -2.04
C GLY A 30 -0.55 11.07 -3.09
N ILE A 31 0.58 11.69 -2.80
CA ILE A 31 1.75 11.79 -3.70
C ILE A 31 2.79 10.68 -3.52
N GLY A 32 2.48 9.63 -2.76
CA GLY A 32 3.31 8.43 -2.63
C GLY A 32 4.17 8.32 -1.38
N ALA A 33 3.98 9.19 -0.40
CA ALA A 33 4.61 9.01 0.90
C ALA A 33 4.04 7.80 1.65
N ASP A 34 4.88 7.09 2.37
CA ASP A 34 4.48 5.93 3.17
C ASP A 34 3.92 6.32 4.53
N ASP A 35 4.37 7.43 5.06
CA ASP A 35 3.87 7.99 6.33
C ASP A 35 4.11 9.51 6.39
N TYR A 36 3.41 10.16 7.29
CA TYR A 36 3.48 11.59 7.53
C TYR A 36 3.66 11.85 9.03
N ILE A 37 4.68 12.62 9.39
CA ILE A 37 5.01 12.94 10.77
C ILE A 37 4.93 14.45 10.97
N THR A 38 4.08 14.89 11.89
CA THR A 38 3.94 16.31 12.24
C THR A 38 5.00 16.74 13.25
N LYS A 39 5.50 17.96 13.11
CA LYS A 39 6.37 18.59 14.08
C LYS A 39 5.52 19.31 15.16
N PRO A 40 5.93 19.34 16.43
CA PRO A 40 7.12 18.69 16.99
C PRO A 40 6.94 17.17 17.08
N PHE A 41 7.98 16.40 16.79
CA PHE A 41 7.98 14.94 16.90
C PHE A 41 9.06 14.46 17.86
N SER A 42 8.80 13.34 18.53
CA SER A 42 9.81 12.67 19.34
C SER A 42 10.73 11.85 18.44
N PRO A 43 12.08 11.94 18.59
CA PRO A 43 13.00 11.05 17.87
C PRO A 43 12.70 9.56 18.09
N SER A 44 12.19 9.20 19.26
CA SER A 44 11.77 7.83 19.59
C SER A 44 10.61 7.36 18.71
N VAL A 45 9.63 8.22 18.45
CA VAL A 45 8.49 7.93 17.57
C VAL A 45 8.96 7.74 16.12
N LEU A 46 9.85 8.63 15.64
CA LEU A 46 10.44 8.50 14.31
C LEU A 46 11.21 7.18 14.17
N CYS A 47 12.08 6.86 15.11
CA CYS A 47 12.83 5.61 15.12
C CYS A 47 11.91 4.38 15.15
N ALA A 48 10.84 4.41 15.94
CA ALA A 48 9.86 3.33 16.01
C ALA A 48 9.15 3.11 14.67
N LYS A 49 8.74 4.19 14.02
CA LYS A 49 8.10 4.13 12.69
C LYS A 49 9.04 3.61 11.61
N VAL A 50 10.29 4.06 11.58
CA VAL A 50 11.31 3.58 10.65
C VAL A 50 11.62 2.10 10.90
N LYS A 51 11.83 1.68 12.15
CA LYS A 51 12.07 0.27 12.51
C LYS A 51 10.89 -0.62 12.13
N ALA A 52 9.66 -0.18 12.37
CA ALA A 52 8.46 -0.93 11.99
C ALA A 52 8.36 -1.08 10.46
N CYS A 53 8.72 -0.05 9.71
CA CYS A 53 8.75 -0.10 8.25
C CYS A 53 9.82 -1.09 7.74
N LEU A 54 11.04 -0.99 8.24
CA LEU A 54 12.15 -1.89 7.88
C LEU A 54 11.86 -3.34 8.26
N ARG A 55 11.25 -3.58 9.43
CA ARG A 55 10.84 -4.93 9.84
C ARG A 55 9.83 -5.53 8.88
N ARG A 56 8.87 -4.77 8.38
CA ARG A 56 7.92 -5.24 7.38
C ARG A 56 8.60 -5.61 6.06
N MET A 57 9.59 -4.83 5.65
CA MET A 57 10.38 -5.13 4.46
C MET A 57 11.21 -6.42 4.64
N SER A 58 11.74 -6.68 5.84
CA SER A 58 12.55 -7.87 6.12
C SER A 58 11.72 -9.11 6.45
N LEU A 59 10.50 -8.98 6.99
CA LEU A 59 9.56 -10.09 7.17
C LEU A 59 8.97 -10.61 5.85
N SER A 60 9.22 -9.92 4.75
CA SER A 60 9.01 -10.41 3.38
C SER A 60 10.10 -11.39 2.93
N ALA A 61 10.96 -11.86 3.82
CA ALA A 61 12.02 -12.84 3.54
C ALA A 61 11.45 -14.24 3.25
N PRO A 62 12.12 -15.03 2.40
CA PRO A 62 11.49 -16.02 1.56
C PRO A 62 11.19 -17.32 2.30
N SER A 63 9.97 -17.73 2.26
CA SER A 63 9.66 -19.16 2.27
C SER A 63 9.07 -19.53 0.90
N SER A 64 9.92 -20.21 0.14
CA SER A 64 9.59 -20.92 -1.12
C SER A 64 8.80 -20.17 -2.19
N SER A 65 9.52 -19.85 -3.29
CA SER A 65 9.00 -19.32 -4.55
C SER A 65 7.97 -18.21 -4.40
N GLY A 66 8.46 -17.01 -4.14
CA GLY A 66 7.69 -15.81 -3.85
C GLY A 66 6.91 -15.21 -5.01
N VAL A 67 6.32 -16.03 -5.87
CA VAL A 67 5.47 -15.55 -6.96
C VAL A 67 4.01 -15.83 -6.62
N LEU A 68 3.21 -14.77 -6.55
CA LEU A 68 1.76 -14.84 -6.37
C LEU A 68 1.09 -14.51 -7.71
N SER A 69 0.29 -15.43 -8.23
CA SER A 69 -0.42 -15.24 -9.49
C SER A 69 -1.92 -15.21 -9.27
N ALA A 70 -2.59 -14.29 -9.93
CA ALA A 70 -4.04 -14.18 -9.93
C ALA A 70 -4.53 -13.51 -11.21
N GLY A 71 -5.24 -14.26 -12.07
CA GLY A 71 -5.71 -13.76 -13.36
C GLY A 71 -4.56 -13.15 -14.18
N PRO A 72 -4.64 -11.86 -14.58
CA PRO A 72 -3.59 -11.22 -15.36
C PRO A 72 -2.40 -10.75 -14.51
N PHE A 73 -2.44 -10.94 -13.19
CA PHE A 73 -1.43 -10.42 -12.27
C PHE A 73 -0.43 -11.48 -11.85
N CYS A 74 0.85 -11.10 -11.86
CA CYS A 74 1.96 -11.84 -11.27
C CYS A 74 2.73 -10.91 -10.34
N TYR A 75 2.80 -11.28 -9.07
CA TYR A 75 3.52 -10.51 -8.06
C TYR A 75 4.75 -11.27 -7.56
N PHE A 76 5.90 -10.66 -7.70
CA PHE A 76 7.19 -11.19 -7.24
C PHE A 76 7.49 -10.61 -5.87
N SER A 77 7.32 -11.42 -4.83
CA SER A 77 7.46 -10.97 -3.44
C SER A 77 8.88 -10.51 -3.10
N ASP A 78 9.88 -11.16 -3.66
CA ASP A 78 11.29 -10.87 -3.39
C ASP A 78 11.73 -9.53 -4.01
N GLU A 79 11.16 -9.19 -5.15
CA GLU A 79 11.46 -7.96 -5.87
C GLU A 79 10.42 -6.85 -5.61
N MET A 80 9.35 -7.17 -4.89
CA MET A 80 8.18 -6.29 -4.67
C MET A 80 7.62 -5.72 -5.99
N ARG A 81 7.65 -6.52 -7.05
CA ARG A 81 7.22 -6.15 -8.40
C ARG A 81 5.89 -6.79 -8.76
N LEU A 82 5.05 -6.02 -9.41
CA LEU A 82 3.79 -6.48 -9.97
C LEU A 82 3.85 -6.41 -11.49
N LEU A 83 3.47 -7.48 -12.16
CA LEU A 83 3.20 -7.51 -13.58
C LEU A 83 1.71 -7.69 -13.83
N LYS A 84 1.16 -6.91 -14.77
CA LYS A 84 -0.19 -7.11 -15.31
C LYS A 84 -0.07 -7.44 -16.80
N LYS A 85 -0.50 -8.64 -17.19
CA LYS A 85 -0.35 -9.13 -18.57
C LYS A 85 1.09 -9.04 -19.10
N GLY A 86 2.07 -9.31 -18.25
CA GLY A 86 3.49 -9.24 -18.59
C GLY A 86 4.10 -7.85 -18.58
N ILE A 87 3.32 -6.81 -18.29
CA ILE A 87 3.78 -5.41 -18.21
C ILE A 87 3.94 -5.02 -16.74
N GLU A 88 5.09 -4.45 -16.40
CA GLU A 88 5.37 -4.00 -15.04
C GLU A 88 4.47 -2.83 -14.64
N VAL A 89 3.89 -2.94 -13.45
CA VAL A 89 3.08 -1.90 -12.82
C VAL A 89 3.89 -1.30 -11.67
N PRO A 90 4.32 -0.03 -11.75
CA PRO A 90 5.09 0.59 -10.69
C PRO A 90 4.21 0.85 -9.46
N LEU A 91 4.59 0.28 -8.32
CA LEU A 91 3.89 0.43 -7.04
C LEU A 91 4.77 1.14 -6.02
N SER A 92 4.14 1.93 -5.14
CA SER A 92 4.81 2.38 -3.92
C SER A 92 4.92 1.22 -2.92
N SER A 93 5.76 1.37 -1.88
CA SER A 93 5.92 0.32 -0.85
C SER A 93 4.58 -0.10 -0.25
N LYS A 94 3.71 0.86 0.09
CA LYS A 94 2.38 0.55 0.65
C LYS A 94 1.44 -0.11 -0.34
N GLU A 95 1.46 0.33 -1.58
CA GLU A 95 0.68 -0.28 -2.66
C GLU A 95 1.14 -1.71 -2.94
N SER A 96 2.44 -1.95 -2.88
CA SER A 96 3.03 -3.28 -3.01
C SER A 96 2.59 -4.22 -1.88
N PHE A 97 2.63 -3.76 -0.63
CA PHE A 97 2.13 -4.53 0.51
C PHE A 97 0.62 -4.80 0.41
N LEU A 98 -0.16 -3.82 0.00
CA LEU A 98 -1.59 -3.99 -0.25
C LEU A 98 -1.84 -5.05 -1.32
N MET A 99 -1.14 -4.97 -2.43
CA MET A 99 -1.29 -5.94 -3.52
C MET A 99 -0.92 -7.35 -3.08
N LYS A 100 0.20 -7.53 -2.37
CA LYS A 100 0.58 -8.82 -1.78
C LYS A 100 -0.50 -9.36 -0.84
N TYR A 101 -1.05 -8.51 0.02
CA TYR A 101 -2.07 -8.89 0.97
C TYR A 101 -3.37 -9.33 0.28
N PHE A 102 -3.79 -8.59 -0.74
CA PHE A 102 -4.96 -8.94 -1.56
C PHE A 102 -4.75 -10.23 -2.36
N LEU A 103 -3.59 -10.40 -2.98
CA LEU A 103 -3.27 -11.61 -3.72
C LEU A 103 -3.19 -12.86 -2.83
N THR A 104 -2.71 -12.72 -1.61
CA THR A 104 -2.68 -13.80 -0.63
C THR A 104 -4.09 -14.17 -0.14
N ASN A 105 -5.02 -13.23 -0.14
CA ASN A 105 -6.39 -13.40 0.34
C ASN A 105 -7.43 -13.23 -0.78
N GLN A 106 -7.17 -13.81 -1.94
CA GLN A 106 -8.09 -13.74 -3.08
C GLN A 106 -9.49 -14.24 -2.72
N ASN A 107 -10.49 -13.60 -3.28
CA ASN A 107 -11.90 -13.92 -3.11
C ASN A 107 -12.44 -13.77 -1.67
N LYS A 108 -11.61 -13.33 -0.74
CA LYS A 108 -12.04 -13.03 0.63
C LYS A 108 -12.39 -11.57 0.78
N VAL A 109 -13.45 -11.31 1.54
CA VAL A 109 -13.80 -9.95 1.95
C VAL A 109 -12.92 -9.56 3.13
N LEU A 110 -12.13 -8.52 2.94
CA LEU A 110 -11.21 -8.00 3.95
C LEU A 110 -11.78 -6.71 4.52
N THR A 111 -11.92 -6.65 5.84
CA THR A 111 -12.36 -5.43 6.52
C THR A 111 -11.28 -4.36 6.45
N LYS A 112 -11.68 -3.11 6.53
CA LYS A 112 -10.73 -1.98 6.61
C LYS A 112 -9.75 -2.18 7.76
N GLU A 113 -10.22 -2.66 8.90
CA GLU A 113 -9.40 -2.93 10.07
C GLU A 113 -8.34 -4.02 9.81
N GLN A 114 -8.72 -5.11 9.14
CA GLN A 114 -7.79 -6.18 8.76
C GLN A 114 -6.70 -5.68 7.81
N ILE A 115 -7.09 -4.95 6.78
CA ILE A 115 -6.15 -4.32 5.83
C ILE A 115 -5.20 -3.39 6.57
N TYR A 116 -5.74 -2.59 7.43
CA TYR A 116 -5.07 -1.62 8.25
C TYR A 116 -3.98 -2.23 9.13
N ARG A 117 -4.35 -3.21 9.96
CA ARG A 117 -3.41 -3.91 10.85
C ARG A 117 -2.30 -4.60 10.06
N SER A 118 -2.61 -5.17 8.90
CA SER A 118 -1.64 -5.87 8.08
C SER A 118 -0.61 -4.96 7.43
N ILE A 119 -1.01 -3.75 7.04
CA ILE A 119 -0.17 -2.82 6.27
C ILE A 119 0.48 -1.76 7.16
N TRP A 120 -0.23 -1.25 8.15
CA TRP A 120 0.24 -0.17 9.05
C TRP A 120 0.54 -0.64 10.48
N GLY A 121 0.12 -1.85 10.87
CA GLY A 121 0.28 -2.38 12.22
C GLY A 121 -0.67 -1.70 13.21
N ASP A 122 -0.23 -1.49 14.44
CA ASP A 122 -1.05 -0.90 15.50
C ASP A 122 -1.11 0.64 15.46
N ASN A 123 -0.54 1.26 14.43
CA ASN A 123 -0.63 2.71 14.25
C ASN A 123 -2.07 3.08 13.89
N VAL A 124 -2.62 4.04 14.61
CA VAL A 124 -3.94 4.61 14.28
C VAL A 124 -3.81 5.41 13.00
N VAL A 125 -4.37 4.92 11.92
CA VAL A 125 -4.43 5.59 10.61
C VAL A 125 -5.90 5.90 10.33
N ASP A 126 -6.16 7.04 9.78
CA ASP A 126 -7.50 7.46 9.38
C ASP A 126 -8.03 6.58 8.23
N ASP A 127 -9.32 6.33 8.20
CA ASP A 127 -10.04 5.65 7.11
C ASP A 127 -9.72 6.27 5.74
N ASN A 128 -9.52 7.58 5.68
CA ASN A 128 -9.13 8.30 4.47
C ASN A 128 -7.79 7.82 3.89
N THR A 129 -6.85 7.43 4.74
CA THR A 129 -5.54 6.93 4.30
C THR A 129 -5.68 5.65 3.50
N ILE A 130 -6.50 4.71 3.97
CA ILE A 130 -6.77 3.46 3.23
C ILE A 130 -7.42 3.78 1.88
N MET A 131 -8.43 4.64 1.88
CA MET A 131 -9.15 5.03 0.66
C MET A 131 -8.23 5.63 -0.40
N VAL A 132 -7.29 6.49 0.00
CA VAL A 132 -6.31 7.10 -0.90
C VAL A 132 -5.43 6.03 -1.54
N HIS A 133 -4.90 5.11 -0.75
CA HIS A 133 -4.04 4.04 -1.27
C HIS A 133 -4.81 3.05 -2.16
N ILE A 134 -6.04 2.71 -1.80
CA ILE A 134 -6.91 1.86 -2.62
C ILE A 134 -7.23 2.54 -3.96
N ARG A 135 -7.55 3.82 -3.95
CA ARG A 135 -7.82 4.60 -5.17
C ARG A 135 -6.60 4.63 -6.09
N ARG A 136 -5.42 4.86 -5.55
CA ARG A 136 -4.17 4.86 -6.32
C ARG A 136 -3.86 3.48 -6.89
N LEU A 137 -4.04 2.44 -6.08
CA LEU A 137 -3.84 1.07 -6.54
C LEU A 137 -4.80 0.75 -7.69
N ARG A 138 -6.08 1.12 -7.57
CA ARG A 138 -7.07 0.97 -8.66
C ARG A 138 -6.64 1.69 -9.94
N THR A 139 -6.16 2.91 -9.85
CA THR A 139 -5.67 3.66 -11.01
C THR A 139 -4.57 2.90 -11.77
N LYS A 140 -3.80 2.07 -11.09
CA LYS A 140 -2.69 1.30 -11.66
C LYS A 140 -3.10 -0.08 -12.16
N ILE A 141 -4.01 -0.76 -11.47
CA ILE A 141 -4.37 -2.16 -11.77
C ILE A 141 -5.67 -2.31 -12.56
N GLU A 142 -6.60 -1.37 -12.43
CA GLU A 142 -7.88 -1.40 -13.12
C GLU A 142 -7.79 -0.69 -14.48
N ASP A 143 -8.57 -1.14 -15.44
CA ASP A 143 -8.71 -0.45 -16.72
C ASP A 143 -9.60 0.81 -16.56
N ASP A 144 -10.62 0.73 -15.69
CA ASP A 144 -11.44 1.87 -15.25
C ASP A 144 -11.51 1.90 -13.72
N PRO A 145 -10.79 2.84 -13.06
CA PRO A 145 -10.79 2.95 -11.59
C PRO A 145 -12.16 3.23 -10.97
N ASN A 146 -13.10 3.77 -11.73
CA ASN A 146 -14.46 4.06 -11.27
C ASN A 146 -15.37 2.82 -11.32
N LYS A 147 -14.98 1.83 -12.12
CA LYS A 147 -15.67 0.54 -12.26
C LYS A 147 -14.69 -0.60 -11.98
N PRO A 148 -14.23 -0.78 -10.75
CA PRO A 148 -13.21 -1.75 -10.43
C PRO A 148 -13.73 -3.17 -10.66
N LEU A 149 -13.00 -3.93 -11.46
CA LEU A 149 -13.28 -5.34 -11.74
C LEU A 149 -12.57 -6.25 -10.74
N TYR A 150 -11.32 -5.91 -10.41
CA TYR A 150 -10.45 -6.74 -9.55
C TYR A 150 -10.56 -6.36 -8.08
N LEU A 151 -10.39 -5.09 -7.75
CA LEU A 151 -10.41 -4.59 -6.38
C LEU A 151 -11.77 -3.92 -6.09
N ARG A 152 -12.72 -4.71 -5.62
CA ARG A 152 -14.10 -4.28 -5.37
C ARG A 152 -14.29 -3.71 -3.98
N THR A 153 -15.19 -2.76 -3.84
CA THR A 153 -15.64 -2.25 -2.54
C THR A 153 -16.87 -3.02 -2.09
N ILE A 154 -16.80 -3.56 -0.88
CA ILE A 154 -17.95 -4.18 -0.21
C ILE A 154 -18.50 -3.18 0.78
N ARG A 155 -19.64 -2.59 0.48
CA ARG A 155 -20.25 -1.52 1.28
C ARG A 155 -20.43 -1.95 2.73
N GLY A 156 -20.00 -1.10 3.66
CA GLY A 156 -20.13 -1.30 5.09
C GLY A 156 -19.19 -2.36 5.68
N VAL A 157 -18.34 -3.00 4.87
CA VAL A 157 -17.42 -4.05 5.32
C VAL A 157 -15.98 -3.70 4.99
N GLY A 158 -15.62 -3.55 3.72
CA GLY A 158 -14.26 -3.31 3.31
C GLY A 158 -14.04 -3.53 1.81
N TYR A 159 -13.06 -4.35 1.48
CA TYR A 159 -12.63 -4.58 0.09
C TYR A 159 -12.46 -6.06 -0.19
N GLN A 160 -12.62 -6.43 -1.44
CA GLN A 160 -12.41 -7.79 -1.94
C GLN A 160 -11.61 -7.74 -3.24
N PHE A 161 -10.58 -8.58 -3.33
CA PHE A 161 -9.84 -8.76 -4.57
C PHE A 161 -10.29 -10.04 -5.27
N VAL A 162 -10.70 -9.88 -6.51
CA VAL A 162 -11.17 -10.99 -7.38
C VAL A 162 -10.40 -10.91 -8.69
N ALA A 163 -9.66 -11.95 -9.03
CA ALA A 163 -8.99 -12.07 -10.32
C ALA A 163 -9.27 -13.46 -10.88
N GLU A 164 -10.07 -13.52 -11.91
CA GLU A 164 -10.36 -14.72 -12.70
C GLU A 164 -9.52 -14.74 -13.98
#